data_4a1b3a4c8ef5e140aabc9509903ba920
#
_entry.id   4a1b3a4c8ef5e140aabc9509903ba920
#
_cell.length_a   1.000
_cell.length_b   1.000
_cell.length_c   1.000
_cell.angle_alpha   90.00
_cell.angle_beta   90.00
_cell.angle_gamma   90.00
#
_symmetry.space_group_name_H-M   'P 1'
#
loop_
_entity.id
_entity.type
_entity.pdbx_description
1 polymer ?
#
loop_
_entity_poly.entity_id
_entity_poly.type
_entity_poly.pdbx_seq_one_letter_code
_entity_poly.pdbx_strand_id
1 'polypeptide(L)'
;MASLLIKKYGNRRLYDTVDSRYVTLDELGAKIRAGAEVRVVDAKTGEDLTRSVLLQIITEHEDSGQPMFTTQLLSQVIRFYGDSMQGFMGSYLEKSLQVFLDQQQQFRSQLNNIMGRTPWSMLNDLTERNMDAWRSVQ
;
A
#
# COMPACT_ATOMS: atom_id res chain seq x y z
N MET A 1 -14.57 -6.89 -4.80
CA MET A 1 -13.53 -7.91 -4.56
C MET A 1 -13.79 -8.61 -3.27
N ALA A 2 -13.62 -9.93 -3.28
CA ALA A 2 -13.79 -10.70 -2.06
C ALA A 2 -12.67 -10.35 -1.08
N SER A 3 -13.01 -10.05 0.17
CA SER A 3 -12.02 -9.83 1.20
C SER A 3 -11.42 -11.16 1.64
N LEU A 4 -10.12 -11.16 1.87
CA LEU A 4 -9.38 -12.33 2.33
C LEU A 4 -9.54 -12.44 3.85
N LEU A 5 -10.18 -13.53 4.29
CA LEU A 5 -10.36 -13.77 5.72
C LEU A 5 -9.19 -14.56 6.27
N ILE A 6 -8.52 -13.98 7.25
CA ILE A 6 -7.41 -14.59 7.97
C ILE A 6 -7.85 -14.88 9.40
N LYS A 7 -7.60 -16.08 9.86
CA LYS A 7 -7.87 -16.46 11.25
C LYS A 7 -6.57 -16.53 12.03
N LYS A 8 -6.54 -15.85 13.18
CA LYS A 8 -5.36 -15.87 14.04
C LYS A 8 -5.52 -16.93 15.11
N TYR A 9 -4.61 -17.90 15.12
CA TYR A 9 -4.55 -18.96 16.10
C TYR A 9 -3.41 -18.71 17.07
N GLY A 10 -3.71 -18.48 18.34
CA GLY A 10 -2.71 -18.28 19.38
C GLY A 10 -1.70 -17.19 19.05
N ASN A 11 -0.44 -17.40 19.45
CA ASN A 11 0.61 -16.41 19.25
C ASN A 11 1.19 -16.52 17.83
N ARG A 12 0.85 -15.59 16.96
CA ARG A 12 1.49 -15.38 15.65
C ARG A 12 1.14 -16.36 14.55
N ARG A 13 0.16 -17.24 14.72
CA ARG A 13 -0.26 -18.14 13.65
C ARG A 13 -1.40 -17.50 12.88
N LEU A 14 -1.14 -17.14 11.65
CA LEU A 14 -2.14 -16.56 10.74
C LEU A 14 -2.51 -17.60 9.70
N TYR A 15 -3.78 -17.94 9.63
CA TYR A 15 -4.29 -18.95 8.70
C TYR A 15 -5.11 -18.29 7.61
N ASP A 16 -4.70 -18.49 6.37
CA ASP A 16 -5.41 -18.01 5.19
C ASP A 16 -6.53 -18.99 4.86
N THR A 17 -7.78 -18.57 5.02
CA THR A 17 -8.94 -19.42 4.79
C THR A 17 -9.22 -19.65 3.30
N VAL A 18 -8.69 -18.80 2.41
CA VAL A 18 -8.87 -18.97 0.97
C VAL A 18 -7.88 -19.99 0.42
N ASP A 19 -6.59 -19.82 0.72
CA ASP A 19 -5.54 -20.72 0.25
C ASP A 19 -5.37 -21.95 1.17
N SER A 20 -6.05 -21.99 2.31
CA SER A 20 -6.03 -23.09 3.27
C SER A 20 -4.61 -23.42 3.75
N ARG A 21 -3.85 -22.37 4.10
CA ARG A 21 -2.49 -22.54 4.62
C ARG A 21 -2.12 -21.41 5.57
N TYR A 22 -1.14 -21.67 6.41
CA TYR A 22 -0.59 -20.63 7.28
C TYR A 22 0.25 -19.65 6.47
N VAL A 23 0.18 -18.38 6.84
CA VAL A 23 0.94 -17.31 6.19
C VAL A 23 1.71 -16.51 7.24
N THR A 24 2.85 -15.95 6.82
CA THR A 24 3.62 -15.04 7.65
C THR A 24 3.08 -13.62 7.51
N LEU A 25 3.51 -12.72 8.41
CA LEU A 25 3.18 -11.30 8.27
C LEU A 25 3.71 -10.72 6.96
N ASP A 26 4.91 -11.12 6.55
CA ASP A 26 5.49 -10.70 5.26
C ASP A 26 4.63 -11.14 4.08
N GLU A 27 4.18 -12.38 4.09
CA GLU A 27 3.32 -12.91 3.03
C GLU A 27 1.99 -12.18 3.00
N LEU A 28 1.41 -11.89 4.17
CA LEU A 28 0.16 -11.15 4.25
C LEU A 28 0.35 -9.73 3.74
N GLY A 29 1.45 -9.08 4.10
CA GLY A 29 1.80 -7.75 3.59
C GLY A 29 1.93 -7.74 2.09
N ALA A 30 2.53 -8.77 1.49
CA ALA A 30 2.65 -8.89 0.04
C ALA A 30 1.29 -9.00 -0.63
N LYS A 31 0.36 -9.73 -0.04
CA LYS A 31 -1.01 -9.85 -0.57
C LYS A 31 -1.73 -8.51 -0.54
N ILE A 32 -1.55 -7.75 0.55
CA ILE A 32 -2.13 -6.40 0.67
C ILE A 32 -1.55 -5.48 -0.39
N ARG A 33 -0.24 -5.51 -0.59
CA ARG A 33 0.42 -4.69 -1.63
C ARG A 33 -0.07 -5.04 -3.03
N ALA A 34 -0.47 -6.30 -3.22
CA ALA A 34 -1.03 -6.75 -4.50
C ALA A 34 -2.50 -6.35 -4.68
N GLY A 35 -3.11 -5.72 -3.69
CA GLY A 35 -4.47 -5.20 -3.79
C GLY A 35 -5.52 -5.98 -3.01
N ALA A 36 -5.14 -7.01 -2.26
CA ALA A 36 -6.11 -7.78 -1.49
C ALA A 36 -6.63 -6.99 -0.30
N GLU A 37 -7.92 -7.07 -0.06
CA GLU A 37 -8.53 -6.58 1.16
C GLU A 37 -8.51 -7.71 2.19
N VAL A 38 -7.97 -7.42 3.37
CA VAL A 38 -7.72 -8.44 4.39
C VAL A 38 -8.53 -8.14 5.63
N ARG A 39 -9.14 -9.16 6.18
CA ARG A 39 -9.80 -9.11 7.48
C ARG A 39 -9.18 -10.19 8.35
N VAL A 40 -8.77 -9.82 9.55
CA VAL A 40 -8.16 -10.76 10.51
C VAL A 40 -9.06 -10.87 11.74
N VAL A 41 -9.40 -12.10 12.11
CA VAL A 41 -10.21 -12.35 13.30
C VAL A 41 -9.52 -13.40 14.17
N ASP A 42 -9.78 -13.32 15.48
CA ASP A 42 -9.33 -14.35 16.40
C ASP A 42 -10.11 -15.64 16.12
N ALA A 43 -9.40 -16.75 15.99
CA ALA A 43 -10.02 -18.02 15.64
C ALA A 43 -10.95 -18.54 16.74
N LYS A 44 -10.69 -18.18 17.99
CA LYS A 44 -11.48 -18.66 19.15
C LYS A 44 -12.65 -17.74 19.47
N THR A 45 -12.39 -16.41 19.49
CA THR A 45 -13.37 -15.43 19.98
C THR A 45 -14.11 -14.73 18.87
N GLY A 46 -13.58 -14.73 17.64
CA GLY A 46 -14.13 -13.97 16.53
C GLY A 46 -13.84 -12.48 16.60
N GLU A 47 -13.04 -12.03 17.58
CA GLU A 47 -12.69 -10.64 17.72
C GLU A 47 -11.93 -10.15 16.48
N ASP A 48 -12.24 -8.93 16.03
CA ASP A 48 -11.57 -8.33 14.87
C ASP A 48 -10.19 -7.83 15.28
N LEU A 49 -9.15 -8.42 14.72
CA LEU A 49 -7.77 -8.09 14.99
C LEU A 49 -7.08 -7.43 13.79
N THR A 50 -7.86 -6.99 12.80
CA THR A 50 -7.31 -6.46 11.55
C THR A 50 -6.37 -5.29 11.80
N ARG A 51 -6.80 -4.28 12.57
CA ARG A 51 -5.97 -3.11 12.83
C ARG A 51 -4.66 -3.47 13.51
N SER A 52 -4.73 -4.32 14.53
CA SER A 52 -3.56 -4.76 15.28
C SER A 52 -2.55 -5.47 14.38
N VAL A 53 -3.03 -6.34 13.52
CA VAL A 53 -2.16 -7.10 12.59
C VAL A 53 -1.56 -6.18 11.53
N LEU A 54 -2.35 -5.25 10.98
CA LEU A 54 -1.83 -4.28 10.02
C LEU A 54 -0.71 -3.43 10.62
N LEU A 55 -0.88 -2.99 11.88
CA LEU A 55 0.16 -2.24 12.58
C LEU A 55 1.42 -3.08 12.78
N GLN A 56 1.27 -4.36 13.09
CA GLN A 56 2.40 -5.27 13.21
C GLN A 56 3.17 -5.41 11.89
N ILE A 57 2.45 -5.52 10.78
CA ILE A 57 3.07 -5.60 9.45
C ILE A 57 3.90 -4.34 9.19
N ILE A 58 3.34 -3.17 9.47
CA ILE A 58 4.03 -1.90 9.28
C ILE A 58 5.28 -1.85 10.17
N THR A 59 5.15 -2.20 11.45
CA THR A 59 6.25 -2.16 12.41
C THR A 59 7.40 -3.06 11.96
N GLU A 60 7.11 -4.28 11.58
CA GLU A 60 8.14 -5.21 11.12
C GLU A 60 8.81 -4.73 9.83
N HIS A 61 8.04 -4.17 8.93
CA HIS A 61 8.58 -3.65 7.69
C HIS A 61 9.49 -2.45 7.92
N GLU A 62 9.11 -1.57 8.85
CA GLU A 62 9.93 -0.41 9.21
C GLU A 62 11.24 -0.83 9.89
N ASP A 63 11.20 -1.92 10.67
CA ASP A 63 12.40 -2.40 11.37
C ASP A 63 13.36 -3.14 10.45
N SER A 64 12.93 -3.55 9.26
CA SER A 64 13.70 -4.49 8.41
C SER A 64 14.61 -3.82 7.38
N GLY A 65 14.89 -2.52 7.47
CA GLY A 65 16.00 -1.96 6.71
C GLY A 65 15.74 -0.74 5.84
N GLN A 66 14.55 -0.54 5.28
CA GLN A 66 14.24 0.65 4.49
C GLN A 66 12.98 1.33 5.02
N PRO A 67 13.10 2.08 6.10
CA PRO A 67 11.94 2.72 6.72
C PRO A 67 11.38 3.83 5.82
N MET A 68 10.06 3.86 5.71
CA MET A 68 9.35 4.94 5.06
C MET A 68 9.12 6.11 6.01
N PHE A 69 8.96 5.82 7.30
CA PHE A 69 8.66 6.83 8.32
C PHE A 69 9.93 7.24 9.05
N THR A 70 10.25 8.55 9.01
CA THR A 70 11.37 9.08 9.77
C THR A 70 11.01 9.18 11.25
N THR A 71 12.04 9.23 12.09
CA THR A 71 11.84 9.46 13.53
C THR A 71 11.07 10.74 13.78
N GLN A 72 11.37 11.78 13.01
CA GLN A 72 10.68 13.06 13.13
C GLN A 72 9.20 12.94 12.82
N LEU A 73 8.86 12.24 11.74
CA LEU A 73 7.47 12.02 11.35
C LEU A 73 6.73 11.23 12.42
N LEU A 74 7.32 10.16 12.92
CA LEU A 74 6.70 9.36 13.96
C LEU A 74 6.45 10.17 15.23
N SER A 75 7.40 11.01 15.62
CA SER A 75 7.25 11.88 16.78
C SER A 75 6.12 12.88 16.59
N GLN A 76 6.00 13.43 15.39
CA GLN A 76 4.92 14.38 15.07
C GLN A 76 3.55 13.71 15.13
N VAL A 77 3.45 12.50 14.61
CA VAL A 77 2.19 11.73 14.67
C VAL A 77 1.80 11.46 16.10
N ILE A 78 2.75 11.06 16.93
CA ILE A 78 2.49 10.79 18.36
C ILE A 78 1.95 12.02 19.07
N ARG A 79 2.42 13.22 18.71
CA ARG A 79 1.97 14.46 19.33
C ARG A 79 0.51 14.77 19.09
N PHE A 80 -0.09 14.19 18.04
CA PHE A 80 -1.51 14.37 17.77
C PHE A 80 -2.41 13.46 18.58
N TYR A 81 -1.85 12.42 19.21
CA TYR A 81 -2.66 11.54 20.04
C TYR A 81 -3.12 12.27 21.29
N GLY A 82 -4.40 12.17 21.59
CA GLY A 82 -4.99 12.88 22.71
C GLY A 82 -5.37 14.34 22.45
N ASP A 83 -4.95 14.88 21.32
CA ASP A 83 -5.34 16.23 20.90
C ASP A 83 -6.76 16.21 20.33
N SER A 84 -7.47 17.33 20.48
CA SER A 84 -8.82 17.48 19.91
C SER A 84 -8.82 17.37 18.39
N MET A 85 -7.69 17.57 17.74
CA MET A 85 -7.51 17.47 16.28
C MET A 85 -7.18 16.05 15.81
N GLN A 86 -7.13 15.08 16.72
CA GLN A 86 -6.73 13.71 16.37
C GLN A 86 -7.61 13.12 15.27
N GLY A 87 -8.92 13.23 15.40
CA GLY A 87 -9.86 12.71 14.40
C GLY A 87 -9.74 13.41 13.06
N PHE A 88 -9.53 14.73 13.09
CA PHE A 88 -9.33 15.51 11.86
C PHE A 88 -8.05 15.08 11.14
N MET A 89 -6.97 14.92 11.88
CA MET A 89 -5.69 14.49 11.31
C MET A 89 -5.81 13.10 10.69
N GLY A 90 -6.50 12.16 11.37
CA GLY A 90 -6.72 10.83 10.84
C GLY A 90 -7.46 10.85 9.51
N SER A 91 -8.54 11.64 9.43
CA SER A 91 -9.30 11.79 8.19
C SER A 91 -8.49 12.44 7.08
N TYR A 92 -7.70 13.44 7.43
CA TYR A 92 -6.83 14.13 6.46
C TYR A 92 -5.78 13.18 5.89
N LEU A 93 -5.13 12.41 6.76
CA LEU A 93 -4.12 11.43 6.32
C LEU A 93 -4.73 10.37 5.42
N GLU A 94 -5.91 9.88 5.77
CA GLU A 94 -6.59 8.86 4.96
C GLU A 94 -6.92 9.40 3.56
N LYS A 95 -7.47 10.60 3.48
CA LYS A 95 -7.79 11.23 2.19
C LYS A 95 -6.55 11.54 1.39
N SER A 96 -5.51 12.07 2.04
CA SER A 96 -4.25 12.39 1.36
C SER A 96 -3.60 11.15 0.79
N LEU A 97 -3.60 10.07 1.55
CA LEU A 97 -3.03 8.80 1.09
C LEU A 97 -3.84 8.22 -0.06
N GLN A 98 -5.17 8.31 0.00
CA GLN A 98 -6.04 7.83 -1.06
C GLN A 98 -5.75 8.56 -2.37
N VAL A 99 -5.64 9.89 -2.33
CA VAL A 99 -5.30 10.70 -3.50
C VAL A 99 -3.93 10.32 -4.04
N PHE A 100 -2.95 10.15 -3.16
CA PHE A 100 -1.59 9.77 -3.56
C PHE A 100 -1.58 8.40 -4.24
N LEU A 101 -2.28 7.43 -3.68
CA LEU A 101 -2.35 6.08 -4.25
C LEU A 101 -3.05 6.07 -5.60
N ASP A 102 -4.11 6.86 -5.75
CA ASP A 102 -4.81 6.98 -7.03
C ASP A 102 -3.89 7.57 -8.11
N GLN A 103 -3.16 8.63 -7.76
CA GLN A 103 -2.20 9.24 -8.68
C GLN A 103 -1.07 8.26 -9.03
N GLN A 104 -0.59 7.52 -8.06
CA GLN A 104 0.46 6.54 -8.27
C GLN A 104 -0.01 5.41 -9.18
N GLN A 105 -1.26 4.98 -9.03
CA GLN A 105 -1.83 3.94 -9.88
C GLN A 105 -1.96 4.42 -11.32
N GLN A 106 -2.41 5.66 -11.53
CA GLN A 106 -2.47 6.25 -12.86
C GLN A 106 -1.09 6.34 -13.49
N PHE A 107 -0.10 6.75 -12.70
CA PHE A 107 1.28 6.82 -13.17
C PHE A 107 1.80 5.43 -13.56
N ARG A 108 1.52 4.42 -12.74
CA ARG A 108 1.90 3.04 -13.07
C ARG A 108 1.22 2.52 -14.31
N SER A 109 -0.06 2.85 -14.50
CA SER A 109 -0.78 2.47 -15.72
C SER A 109 -0.15 3.08 -16.95
N GLN A 110 0.22 4.35 -16.88
CA GLN A 110 0.93 5.02 -17.96
C GLN A 110 2.28 4.40 -18.24
N LEU A 111 3.03 4.08 -17.19
CA LEU A 111 4.32 3.39 -17.32
C LEU A 111 4.15 2.00 -17.94
N ASN A 112 3.15 1.24 -17.50
CA ASN A 112 2.88 -0.08 -18.04
C ASN A 112 2.50 -0.02 -19.52
N ASN A 113 1.71 0.98 -19.91
CA ASN A 113 1.37 1.20 -21.29
C ASN A 113 2.60 1.51 -22.14
N ILE A 114 3.52 2.30 -21.58
CA ILE A 114 4.77 2.65 -22.25
C ILE A 114 5.70 1.43 -22.27
N MET A 115 5.83 0.72 -21.16
CA MET A 115 6.74 -0.43 -21.04
C MET A 115 6.20 -1.68 -21.72
N GLY A 116 4.89 -1.76 -21.96
CA GLY A 116 4.29 -2.83 -22.75
C GLY A 116 4.61 -2.73 -24.23
N ARG A 117 5.15 -1.60 -24.67
CA ARG A 117 5.66 -1.41 -26.01
C ARG A 117 7.14 -1.77 -26.05
N THR A 118 7.62 -2.15 -27.25
CA THR A 118 9.05 -2.39 -27.41
C THR A 118 9.83 -1.10 -27.17
N PRO A 119 11.11 -1.21 -26.75
CA PRO A 119 11.94 -0.01 -26.53
C PRO A 119 12.01 0.89 -27.76
N TRP A 120 11.97 0.30 -28.95
CA TRP A 120 11.97 1.05 -30.19
C TRP A 120 10.70 1.89 -30.36
N SER A 121 9.55 1.34 -30.02
CA SER A 121 8.29 2.09 -30.07
C SER A 121 8.30 3.28 -29.15
N MET A 122 8.88 3.12 -27.94
CA MET A 122 9.01 4.23 -27.00
C MET A 122 9.89 5.35 -27.54
N LEU A 123 11.04 4.97 -28.09
CA LEU A 123 11.97 5.94 -28.66
C LEU A 123 11.34 6.66 -29.84
N ASN A 124 10.62 5.92 -30.70
CA ASN A 124 9.94 6.53 -31.83
C ASN A 124 8.85 7.50 -31.38
N ASP A 125 8.04 7.13 -30.40
CA ASP A 125 7.00 8.02 -29.86
C ASP A 125 7.59 9.29 -29.29
N LEU A 126 8.66 9.18 -28.50
CA LEU A 126 9.34 10.34 -27.93
C LEU A 126 9.96 11.22 -29.01
N THR A 127 10.56 10.60 -30.02
CA THR A 127 11.17 11.32 -31.14
C THR A 127 10.11 12.05 -31.95
N GLU A 128 9.01 11.40 -32.23
CA GLU A 128 7.91 12.03 -32.97
C GLU A 128 7.31 13.20 -32.21
N ARG A 129 7.09 13.05 -30.90
CA ARG A 129 6.60 14.15 -30.06
C ARG A 129 7.56 15.33 -30.04
N ASN A 130 8.84 15.06 -29.94
CA ASN A 130 9.85 16.11 -29.97
C ASN A 130 9.90 16.80 -31.33
N MET A 131 9.78 16.04 -32.41
CA MET A 131 9.74 16.60 -33.76
C MET A 131 8.51 17.48 -34.00
N ASP A 132 7.35 17.03 -33.52
CA ASP A 132 6.11 17.81 -33.61
C ASP A 132 6.23 19.11 -32.82
N ALA A 133 6.85 19.06 -31.64
CA ALA A 133 7.10 20.25 -30.84
C ALA A 133 8.02 21.23 -31.58
N TRP A 134 9.05 20.71 -32.23
CA TRP A 134 9.94 21.52 -33.05
C TRP A 134 9.22 22.16 -34.24
N ARG A 135 8.38 21.40 -34.91
CA ARG A 135 7.61 21.91 -36.05
C ARG A 135 6.62 22.99 -35.63
N SER A 136 6.03 22.85 -34.44
CA SER A 136 5.07 23.85 -33.97
C SER A 136 5.75 25.15 -33.53
N VAL A 137 7.05 25.14 -33.26
CA VAL A 137 7.84 26.32 -32.90
C VAL A 137 8.33 27.05 -34.14
N GLN A 138 8.47 26.35 -35.23
CA GLN A 138 8.85 26.94 -36.51
C GLN A 138 7.66 27.48 -37.27
#